data_1df4d2d6668b67075036c4b49b697a39
#
_entry.id   1df4d2d6668b67075036c4b49b697a39
#
_cell.length_a   1.000
_cell.length_b   1.000
_cell.length_c   1.000
_cell.angle_alpha   90.00
_cell.angle_beta   90.00
_cell.angle_gamma   90.00
#
_symmetry.space_group_name_H-M   'P 1'
#
loop_
_entity.id
_entity.type
_entity.pdbx_description
1 polymer ?
#
loop_
_entity_poly.entity_id
_entity_poly.type
_entity_poly.pdbx_seq_one_letter_code
_entity_poly.pdbx_strand_id
1 'polypeptide(L)'
;KELLNRIIPEARIGIAHGKMPERELERVMKQFTQKQFNILLCTTIIETGIDIPSANTIIIYRADKFGLAQLHQLRGRVGRSHHQAYAYLLTPEKCNLTSDAVKRLDAIQSMEELGSGFFLALHDMEIRGAGEVLGDQQSGNISEIGFSLYADMLKHAVDSLKNGNEPDLEAP
;
A
#
# COMPACT_ATOMS: atom_id res chain seq x y z
N LYS A 1 -1.40 -20.02 -14.19
CA LYS A 1 -1.01 -21.27 -13.54
C LYS A 1 -0.13 -22.11 -14.45
N GLU A 2 -0.56 -22.40 -15.67
CA GLU A 2 0.19 -23.23 -16.64
C GLU A 2 1.62 -22.72 -16.89
N LEU A 3 1.79 -21.41 -17.10
CA LEU A 3 3.12 -20.81 -17.28
C LEU A 3 4.01 -21.03 -16.05
N LEU A 4 3.48 -20.81 -14.84
CA LEU A 4 4.24 -21.04 -13.61
C LEU A 4 4.62 -22.52 -13.44
N ASN A 5 3.71 -23.45 -13.73
CA ASN A 5 4.02 -24.88 -13.69
C ASN A 5 5.12 -25.29 -14.69
N ARG A 6 5.25 -24.57 -15.81
CA ARG A 6 6.34 -24.83 -16.78
C ARG A 6 7.69 -24.31 -16.28
N ILE A 7 7.69 -23.18 -15.56
CA ILE A 7 8.91 -22.54 -15.04
C ILE A 7 9.38 -23.24 -13.76
N ILE A 8 8.42 -23.64 -12.90
CA ILE A 8 8.68 -24.26 -11.59
C ILE A 8 7.81 -25.52 -11.50
N PRO A 9 8.25 -26.65 -12.05
CA PRO A 9 7.46 -27.89 -12.08
C PRO A 9 7.08 -28.43 -10.69
N GLU A 10 7.93 -28.20 -9.68
CA GLU A 10 7.70 -28.61 -8.29
C GLU A 10 6.72 -27.70 -7.53
N ALA A 11 6.25 -26.62 -8.14
CA ALA A 11 5.33 -25.68 -7.49
C ALA A 11 3.93 -26.28 -7.34
N ARG A 12 3.45 -26.33 -6.11
CA ARG A 12 2.06 -26.63 -5.78
C ARG A 12 1.29 -25.33 -5.68
N ILE A 13 0.51 -25.00 -6.73
CA ILE A 13 -0.10 -23.70 -6.91
C ILE A 13 -1.59 -23.73 -6.58
N GLY A 14 -2.00 -23.08 -5.49
CA GLY A 14 -3.38 -22.70 -5.21
C GLY A 14 -3.79 -21.46 -5.99
N ILE A 15 -5.07 -21.36 -6.36
CA ILE A 15 -5.63 -20.16 -7.02
C ILE A 15 -6.75 -19.63 -6.15
N ALA A 16 -6.78 -18.30 -5.97
CA ALA A 16 -7.84 -17.59 -5.28
C ALA A 16 -8.18 -16.28 -6.02
N HIS A 17 -9.47 -16.00 -6.22
CA HIS A 17 -9.90 -14.76 -6.88
C HIS A 17 -11.29 -14.31 -6.39
N GLY A 18 -11.62 -13.02 -6.51
CA GLY A 18 -12.84 -12.41 -5.97
C GLY A 18 -14.17 -12.91 -6.55
N LYS A 19 -14.14 -13.70 -7.63
CA LYS A 19 -15.34 -14.34 -8.18
C LYS A 19 -15.61 -15.73 -7.61
N MET A 20 -14.74 -16.23 -6.73
CA MET A 20 -14.96 -17.52 -6.08
C MET A 20 -16.02 -17.40 -4.98
N PRO A 21 -16.86 -18.44 -4.80
CA PRO A 21 -17.73 -18.54 -3.63
C PRO A 21 -16.89 -18.47 -2.34
N GLU A 22 -17.39 -17.79 -1.31
CA GLU A 22 -16.70 -17.56 -0.04
C GLU A 22 -16.20 -18.87 0.59
N ARG A 23 -17.03 -19.91 0.61
CA ARG A 23 -16.65 -21.24 1.13
C ARG A 23 -15.47 -21.88 0.39
N GLU A 24 -15.37 -21.65 -0.90
CA GLU A 24 -14.26 -22.17 -1.71
C GLU A 24 -12.99 -21.38 -1.45
N LEU A 25 -13.11 -20.05 -1.32
CA LEU A 25 -12.01 -19.17 -0.94
C LEU A 25 -11.44 -19.56 0.42
N GLU A 26 -12.29 -19.74 1.43
CA GLU A 26 -11.89 -20.19 2.77
C GLU A 26 -11.16 -21.54 2.72
N ARG A 27 -11.66 -22.48 1.92
CA ARG A 27 -11.02 -23.78 1.74
C ARG A 27 -9.61 -23.65 1.16
N VAL A 28 -9.45 -22.87 0.10
CA VAL A 28 -8.13 -22.62 -0.53
C VAL A 28 -7.18 -21.96 0.46
N MET A 29 -7.64 -20.97 1.21
CA MET A 29 -6.85 -20.28 2.23
C MET A 29 -6.40 -21.24 3.35
N LYS A 30 -7.30 -22.07 3.84
CA LYS A 30 -6.99 -23.11 4.84
C LYS A 30 -5.93 -24.09 4.33
N GLN A 31 -6.07 -24.54 3.08
CA GLN A 31 -5.11 -25.44 2.44
C GLN A 31 -3.72 -24.76 2.28
N PHE A 32 -3.68 -23.47 1.96
CA PHE A 32 -2.44 -22.72 1.89
C PHE A 32 -1.77 -22.58 3.27
N THR A 33 -2.53 -22.24 4.31
CA THR A 33 -2.03 -22.17 5.69
C THR A 33 -1.51 -23.51 6.17
N GLN A 34 -2.14 -24.62 5.75
CA GLN A 34 -1.69 -25.99 6.01
C GLN A 34 -0.52 -26.46 5.13
N LYS A 35 0.07 -25.55 4.32
CA LYS A 35 1.20 -25.84 3.42
C LYS A 35 0.93 -26.90 2.35
N GLN A 36 -0.36 -27.14 2.02
CA GLN A 36 -0.73 -28.02 0.89
C GLN A 36 -0.32 -27.40 -0.45
N PHE A 37 -0.30 -26.06 -0.51
CA PHE A 37 0.29 -25.25 -1.59
C PHE A 37 1.52 -24.53 -1.07
N ASN A 38 2.53 -24.35 -1.92
CA ASN A 38 3.69 -23.49 -1.64
C ASN A 38 3.63 -22.15 -2.37
N ILE A 39 2.73 -22.01 -3.34
CA ILE A 39 2.44 -20.75 -4.03
C ILE A 39 0.92 -20.53 -4.03
N LEU A 40 0.48 -19.35 -3.62
CA LEU A 40 -0.89 -18.87 -3.79
C LEU A 40 -0.93 -17.81 -4.87
N LEU A 41 -1.56 -18.11 -6.00
CA LEU A 41 -1.81 -17.14 -7.07
C LEU A 41 -3.17 -16.51 -6.83
N CYS A 42 -3.22 -15.21 -6.54
CA CYS A 42 -4.46 -14.53 -6.22
C CYS A 42 -4.59 -13.17 -6.94
N THR A 43 -5.82 -12.71 -7.07
CA THR A 43 -6.13 -11.31 -7.35
C THR A 43 -6.16 -10.52 -6.05
N THR A 44 -6.55 -9.25 -6.05
CA THR A 44 -6.55 -8.31 -4.91
C THR A 44 -7.44 -8.70 -3.70
N ILE A 45 -7.90 -9.95 -3.63
CA ILE A 45 -8.71 -10.50 -2.51
C ILE A 45 -8.02 -10.35 -1.14
N ILE A 46 -6.69 -10.23 -1.14
CA ILE A 46 -5.89 -10.12 0.09
C ILE A 46 -6.12 -8.80 0.83
N GLU A 47 -6.84 -7.84 0.24
CA GLU A 47 -7.21 -6.58 0.91
C GLU A 47 -8.15 -6.82 2.12
N THR A 48 -8.91 -7.90 2.11
CA THR A 48 -9.93 -8.22 3.14
C THR A 48 -9.40 -9.04 4.33
N GLY A 49 -8.32 -8.58 4.96
CA GLY A 49 -7.99 -9.03 6.34
C GLY A 49 -7.46 -10.46 6.51
N ILE A 50 -7.16 -11.19 5.44
CA ILE A 50 -6.62 -12.54 5.55
C ILE A 50 -5.16 -12.47 6.01
N ASP A 51 -4.88 -12.99 7.19
CA ASP A 51 -3.53 -13.12 7.73
C ASP A 51 -2.93 -14.48 7.38
N ILE A 52 -1.72 -14.48 6.83
CA ILE A 52 -1.01 -15.70 6.44
C ILE A 52 0.38 -15.69 7.10
N PRO A 53 0.49 -16.04 8.38
CA PRO A 53 1.73 -15.98 9.12
C PRO A 53 2.87 -16.81 8.53
N SER A 54 2.52 -17.87 7.78
CA SER A 54 3.49 -18.76 7.15
C SER A 54 4.04 -18.25 5.82
N ALA A 55 3.48 -17.19 5.24
CA ALA A 55 3.97 -16.60 4.01
C ALA A 55 5.14 -15.63 4.31
N ASN A 56 6.29 -15.91 3.73
CA ASN A 56 7.48 -15.09 3.86
C ASN A 56 7.79 -14.25 2.61
N THR A 57 7.09 -14.47 1.51
CA THR A 57 7.35 -13.80 0.25
C THR A 57 6.04 -13.38 -0.42
N ILE A 58 5.99 -12.13 -0.86
CA ILE A 58 4.91 -11.61 -1.71
C ILE A 58 5.50 -11.07 -3.01
N ILE A 59 4.85 -11.38 -4.13
CA ILE A 59 5.21 -10.86 -5.46
C ILE A 59 4.00 -10.12 -6.00
N ILE A 60 4.13 -8.81 -6.20
CA ILE A 60 3.06 -7.94 -6.69
C ILE A 60 3.33 -7.61 -8.16
N TYR A 61 2.53 -8.21 -9.05
CA TYR A 61 2.61 -7.97 -10.48
C TYR A 61 1.94 -6.64 -10.85
N ARG A 62 2.61 -5.83 -11.68
CA ARG A 62 2.16 -4.49 -12.07
C ARG A 62 1.93 -3.59 -10.86
N ALA A 63 2.93 -3.54 -9.98
CA ALA A 63 2.89 -2.71 -8.78
C ALA A 63 2.65 -1.21 -9.09
N ASP A 64 3.01 -0.76 -10.29
CA ASP A 64 2.73 0.58 -10.82
C ASP A 64 1.24 0.95 -10.86
N LYS A 65 0.34 -0.03 -10.87
CA LYS A 65 -1.12 0.15 -10.91
C LYS A 65 -1.77 0.25 -9.53
N PHE A 66 -1.04 -0.02 -8.47
CA PHE A 66 -1.55 0.03 -7.11
C PHE A 66 -1.32 1.41 -6.48
N GLY A 67 -2.25 1.81 -5.62
CA GLY A 67 -2.06 2.96 -4.74
C GLY A 67 -1.03 2.67 -3.65
N LEU A 68 -0.46 3.73 -3.07
CA LEU A 68 0.57 3.61 -2.04
C LEU A 68 0.06 2.85 -0.80
N ALA A 69 -1.16 3.17 -0.34
CA ALA A 69 -1.82 2.48 0.77
C ALA A 69 -2.04 0.99 0.49
N GLN A 70 -2.43 0.64 -0.76
CA GLN A 70 -2.63 -0.76 -1.16
C GLN A 70 -1.30 -1.53 -1.14
N LEU A 71 -0.23 -0.96 -1.69
CA LEU A 71 1.10 -1.57 -1.67
C LEU A 71 1.58 -1.81 -0.24
N HIS A 72 1.37 -0.85 0.66
CA HIS A 72 1.72 -0.99 2.06
C HIS A 72 0.92 -2.09 2.75
N GLN A 73 -0.40 -2.14 2.54
CA GLN A 73 -1.25 -3.20 3.07
C GLN A 73 -0.82 -4.58 2.57
N LEU A 74 -0.54 -4.72 1.27
CA LEU A 74 -0.07 -5.97 0.67
C LEU A 74 1.29 -6.39 1.25
N ARG A 75 2.25 -5.46 1.36
CA ARG A 75 3.55 -5.71 1.99
C ARG A 75 3.38 -6.20 3.44
N GLY A 76 2.45 -5.60 4.19
CA GLY A 76 2.15 -5.97 5.57
C GLY A 76 1.49 -7.34 5.75
N ARG A 77 1.17 -8.07 4.67
CA ARG A 77 0.64 -9.44 4.73
C ARG A 77 1.71 -10.51 4.90
N VAL A 78 2.98 -10.17 4.71
CA VAL A 78 4.12 -11.04 4.97
C VAL A 78 5.00 -10.46 6.08
N GLY A 79 5.86 -11.28 6.68
CA GLY A 79 6.80 -10.82 7.70
C GLY A 79 6.24 -10.69 9.11
N ARG A 80 5.13 -11.34 9.41
CA ARG A 80 4.53 -11.39 10.76
C ARG A 80 5.11 -12.50 11.65
N SER A 81 6.14 -13.17 11.19
CA SER A 81 6.90 -14.19 11.94
C SER A 81 8.33 -13.69 12.19
N HIS A 82 9.09 -14.45 12.98
CA HIS A 82 10.51 -14.16 13.24
C HIS A 82 11.43 -14.38 12.03
N HIS A 83 10.88 -14.77 10.88
CA HIS A 83 11.65 -15.01 9.66
C HIS A 83 11.68 -13.78 8.78
N GLN A 84 12.81 -13.59 8.09
CA GLN A 84 12.96 -12.55 7.07
C GLN A 84 11.86 -12.69 6.01
N ALA A 85 11.19 -11.58 5.69
CA ALA A 85 10.19 -11.52 4.65
C ALA A 85 10.66 -10.68 3.46
N TYR A 86 10.14 -11.01 2.30
CA TYR A 86 10.49 -10.37 1.03
C TYR A 86 9.23 -9.89 0.30
N ALA A 87 9.28 -8.66 -0.20
CA ALA A 87 8.24 -8.11 -1.06
C ALA A 87 8.85 -7.69 -2.41
N TYR A 88 8.45 -8.35 -3.47
CA TYR A 88 8.90 -8.03 -4.84
C TYR A 88 7.83 -7.25 -5.58
N LEU A 89 8.14 -6.03 -5.97
CA LEU A 89 7.27 -5.14 -6.73
C LEU A 89 7.68 -5.21 -8.20
N LEU A 90 6.92 -5.95 -9.01
CA LEU A 90 7.20 -6.09 -10.43
C LEU A 90 6.55 -4.95 -11.22
N THR A 91 7.36 -4.21 -11.97
CA THR A 91 6.95 -3.07 -12.78
C THR A 91 7.39 -3.23 -14.24
N PRO A 92 6.78 -2.52 -15.20
CA PRO A 92 7.38 -2.31 -16.49
C PRO A 92 8.71 -1.57 -16.40
N GLU A 93 9.41 -1.41 -17.51
CA GLU A 93 10.60 -0.56 -17.60
C GLU A 93 10.28 0.87 -17.15
N LYS A 94 11.25 1.53 -16.50
CA LYS A 94 11.07 2.87 -15.91
C LYS A 94 10.54 3.92 -16.91
N CYS A 95 10.92 3.83 -18.18
CA CYS A 95 10.45 4.74 -19.23
C CYS A 95 8.92 4.65 -19.49
N ASN A 96 8.28 3.57 -19.06
CA ASN A 96 6.84 3.32 -19.22
C ASN A 96 6.02 3.61 -17.95
N LEU A 97 6.66 4.15 -16.89
CA LEU A 97 6.01 4.52 -15.65
C LEU A 97 5.60 5.99 -15.67
N THR A 98 4.45 6.30 -15.07
CA THR A 98 4.09 7.70 -14.79
C THR A 98 4.95 8.24 -13.64
N SER A 99 5.13 9.57 -13.58
CA SER A 99 5.88 10.24 -12.50
C SER A 99 5.32 9.87 -11.11
N ASP A 100 4.00 9.78 -10.97
CA ASP A 100 3.32 9.44 -9.72
C ASP A 100 3.53 7.96 -9.34
N ALA A 101 3.59 7.06 -10.33
CA ALA A 101 3.92 5.67 -10.06
C ALA A 101 5.35 5.52 -9.54
N VAL A 102 6.31 6.27 -10.10
CA VAL A 102 7.70 6.29 -9.62
C VAL A 102 7.75 6.79 -8.18
N LYS A 103 7.13 7.95 -7.88
CA LYS A 103 7.08 8.50 -6.52
C LYS A 103 6.50 7.52 -5.49
N ARG A 104 5.39 6.84 -5.84
CA ARG A 104 4.79 5.82 -4.95
C ARG A 104 5.70 4.62 -4.70
N LEU A 105 6.38 4.14 -5.74
CA LEU A 105 7.30 3.01 -5.63
C LEU A 105 8.55 3.38 -4.81
N ASP A 106 9.09 4.57 -5.00
CA ASP A 106 10.21 5.08 -4.22
C ASP A 106 9.81 5.28 -2.74
N ALA A 107 8.60 5.82 -2.49
CA ALA A 107 8.06 5.97 -1.13
C ALA A 107 7.93 4.62 -0.42
N ILE A 108 7.34 3.60 -1.06
CA ILE A 108 7.19 2.27 -0.43
C ILE A 108 8.52 1.57 -0.21
N GLN A 109 9.52 1.83 -1.04
CA GLN A 109 10.87 1.26 -0.93
C GLN A 109 11.66 1.91 0.20
N SER A 110 11.52 3.23 0.41
CA SER A 110 12.22 3.96 1.48
C SER A 110 11.65 3.69 2.88
N MET A 111 10.44 3.15 2.97
CA MET A 111 9.79 2.80 4.24
C MET A 111 10.29 1.45 4.76
N GLU A 112 11.29 1.44 5.61
CA GLU A 112 11.84 0.21 6.18
C GLU A 112 10.98 -0.38 7.31
N GLU A 113 10.19 0.43 8.04
CA GLU A 113 9.44 -0.01 9.22
C GLU A 113 7.96 -0.33 8.92
N LEU A 114 7.53 -1.53 9.38
CA LEU A 114 6.12 -1.89 9.52
C LEU A 114 5.50 -1.01 10.63
N GLY A 115 4.62 -0.09 10.27
CA GLY A 115 3.95 0.80 11.24
C GLY A 115 3.86 2.26 10.79
N SER A 116 4.55 2.61 9.72
CA SER A 116 4.56 3.96 9.14
C SER A 116 3.26 4.32 8.36
N GLY A 117 2.12 3.67 8.66
CA GLY A 117 0.86 3.90 7.94
C GLY A 117 0.39 5.35 7.94
N PHE A 118 0.70 6.11 8.99
CA PHE A 118 0.40 7.54 9.06
C PHE A 118 1.25 8.32 8.04
N PHE A 119 2.56 8.11 8.03
CA PHE A 119 3.47 8.75 7.05
C PHE A 119 3.12 8.37 5.62
N LEU A 120 2.65 7.13 5.42
CA LEU A 120 2.18 6.65 4.13
C LEU A 120 0.95 7.42 3.64
N ALA A 121 -0.02 7.66 4.52
CA ALA A 121 -1.19 8.46 4.18
C ALA A 121 -0.80 9.90 3.82
N LEU A 122 0.15 10.49 4.52
CA LEU A 122 0.71 11.80 4.20
C LEU A 122 1.34 11.82 2.81
N HIS A 123 2.22 10.88 2.49
CA HIS A 123 2.84 10.77 1.17
C HIS A 123 1.83 10.50 0.05
N ASP A 124 0.80 9.69 0.29
CA ASP A 124 -0.24 9.46 -0.72
C ASP A 124 -1.03 10.75 -1.00
N MET A 125 -1.30 11.54 0.02
CA MET A 125 -1.93 12.86 -0.13
C MET A 125 -1.02 13.88 -0.84
N GLU A 126 0.27 13.89 -0.57
CA GLU A 126 1.24 14.73 -1.29
C GLU A 126 1.33 14.37 -2.77
N ILE A 127 1.33 13.08 -3.10
CA ILE A 127 1.43 12.58 -4.50
C ILE A 127 0.16 12.85 -5.30
N ARG A 128 -1.02 12.65 -4.70
CA ARG A 128 -2.32 12.84 -5.35
C ARG A 128 -2.80 14.29 -5.32
N GLY A 129 -2.25 15.09 -4.41
CA GLY A 129 -2.87 16.32 -3.96
C GLY A 129 -4.06 16.04 -3.03
N ALA A 130 -4.29 16.90 -2.07
CA ALA A 130 -5.38 16.75 -1.08
C ALA A 130 -6.76 17.19 -1.62
N GLY A 131 -6.92 17.34 -2.93
CA GLY A 131 -8.14 17.85 -3.57
C GLY A 131 -9.40 17.05 -3.26
N GLU A 132 -9.30 15.73 -3.13
CA GLU A 132 -10.45 14.89 -2.76
C GLU A 132 -10.91 15.07 -1.30
N VAL A 133 -10.02 15.50 -0.40
CA VAL A 133 -10.33 15.62 1.04
C VAL A 133 -10.71 17.05 1.42
N LEU A 134 -10.09 18.04 0.78
CA LEU A 134 -10.19 19.46 1.18
C LEU A 134 -10.81 20.37 0.10
N GLY A 135 -11.12 19.81 -1.07
CA GLY A 135 -11.63 20.54 -2.23
C GLY A 135 -10.53 21.02 -3.20
N ASP A 136 -10.88 21.09 -4.49
CA ASP A 136 -9.94 21.35 -5.58
C ASP A 136 -9.15 22.68 -5.45
N GLN A 137 -9.72 23.69 -4.77
CA GLN A 137 -9.08 24.99 -4.59
C GLN A 137 -7.93 24.98 -3.56
N GLN A 138 -7.89 23.99 -2.67
CA GLN A 138 -6.86 23.88 -1.62
C GLN A 138 -5.75 22.89 -1.98
N SER A 139 -5.95 22.05 -2.99
CA SER A 139 -4.95 21.05 -3.42
C SER A 139 -3.65 21.67 -3.94
N GLY A 140 -3.73 22.84 -4.57
CA GLY A 140 -2.56 23.59 -5.07
C GLY A 140 -1.62 24.01 -3.95
N ASN A 141 -2.16 24.59 -2.89
CA ASN A 141 -1.38 25.08 -1.75
C ASN A 141 -0.67 23.95 -0.98
N ILE A 142 -1.32 22.79 -0.83
CA ILE A 142 -0.73 21.61 -0.17
C ILE A 142 0.41 21.02 -1.02
N SER A 143 0.27 21.03 -2.34
CA SER A 143 1.34 20.58 -3.24
C SER A 143 2.58 21.48 -3.22
N GLU A 144 2.40 22.78 -2.96
CA GLU A 144 3.51 23.74 -2.91
C GLU A 144 4.26 23.73 -1.57
N ILE A 145 3.54 23.62 -0.45
CA ILE A 145 4.14 23.75 0.89
C ILE A 145 4.37 22.42 1.62
N GLY A 146 3.85 21.31 1.09
CA GLY A 146 3.87 20.00 1.74
C GLY A 146 2.78 19.85 2.80
N PHE A 147 2.28 18.62 2.95
CA PHE A 147 1.15 18.33 3.85
C PHE A 147 1.50 18.53 5.32
N SER A 148 2.71 18.22 5.74
CA SER A 148 3.14 18.37 7.15
C SER A 148 3.07 19.81 7.60
N LEU A 149 3.61 20.75 6.81
CA LEU A 149 3.57 22.18 7.12
C LEU A 149 2.13 22.70 7.08
N TYR A 150 1.34 22.27 6.10
CA TYR A 150 -0.08 22.64 6.03
C TYR A 150 -0.87 22.15 7.26
N ALA A 151 -0.65 20.91 7.71
CA ALA A 151 -1.30 20.33 8.90
C ALA A 151 -0.91 21.08 10.18
N ASP A 152 0.37 21.46 10.30
CA ASP A 152 0.85 22.25 11.43
C ASP A 152 0.25 23.67 11.44
N MET A 153 0.21 24.33 10.30
CA MET A 153 -0.45 25.64 10.16
C MET A 153 -1.95 25.56 10.51
N LEU A 154 -2.65 24.54 10.03
CA LEU A 154 -4.06 24.31 10.33
C LEU A 154 -4.29 24.09 11.84
N LYS A 155 -3.44 23.29 12.47
CA LYS A 155 -3.50 23.05 13.92
C LYS A 155 -3.27 24.32 14.70
N HIS A 156 -2.26 25.12 14.36
CA HIS A 156 -1.99 26.40 14.99
C HIS A 156 -3.16 27.37 14.82
N ALA A 157 -3.77 27.45 13.62
CA ALA A 157 -4.92 28.30 13.37
C ALA A 157 -6.14 27.87 14.22
N VAL A 158 -6.41 26.56 14.31
CA VAL A 158 -7.51 26.03 15.14
C VAL A 158 -7.29 26.29 16.62
N ASP A 159 -6.08 26.10 17.12
CA ASP A 159 -5.74 26.35 18.53
C ASP A 159 -5.81 27.85 18.87
N SER A 160 -5.39 28.75 17.98
CA SER A 160 -5.52 30.19 18.13
C SER A 160 -6.99 30.62 18.18
N LEU A 161 -7.84 30.11 17.28
CA LEU A 161 -9.28 30.39 17.28
C LEU A 161 -9.99 29.88 18.54
N LYS A 162 -9.63 28.69 19.03
CA LYS A 162 -10.16 28.13 20.30
C LYS A 162 -9.80 28.99 21.50
N ASN A 163 -8.64 29.64 21.49
CA ASN A 163 -8.15 30.54 22.53
C ASN A 163 -8.64 31.98 22.36
N GLY A 164 -9.49 32.25 21.36
CA GLY A 164 -10.04 33.57 21.08
C GLY A 164 -9.06 34.58 20.45
N ASN A 165 -7.95 34.09 19.91
CA ASN A 165 -6.95 34.90 19.21
C ASN A 165 -7.13 34.79 17.70
N GLU A 166 -6.83 35.85 16.96
CA GLU A 166 -6.70 35.74 15.50
C GLU A 166 -5.49 34.86 15.15
N PRO A 167 -5.66 33.90 14.22
CA PRO A 167 -4.54 33.07 13.80
C PRO A 167 -3.51 33.94 13.06
N ASP A 168 -2.25 33.83 13.47
CA ASP A 168 -1.12 34.40 12.73
C ASP A 168 -0.92 33.54 11.46
N LEU A 169 -1.17 34.14 10.30
CA LEU A 169 -1.07 33.51 9.00
C LEU A 169 0.28 33.75 8.33
N GLU A 170 1.20 34.44 8.99
CA GLU A 170 2.58 34.56 8.51
C GLU A 170 3.29 33.22 8.72
N ALA A 171 3.66 32.55 7.60
CA ALA A 171 4.44 31.34 7.63
C ALA A 171 5.81 31.60 8.25
N PRO A 172 6.37 30.63 8.99
CA PRO A 172 7.72 30.71 9.54
C PRO A 172 8.79 30.75 8.45
#